data_94365a83cafb853e2980fba5f6bad59f
#
_entry.id   94365a83cafb853e2980fba5f6bad59f
#
_cell.length_a   1.000
_cell.length_b   1.000
_cell.length_c   1.000
_cell.angle_alpha   90.00
_cell.angle_beta   90.00
_cell.angle_gamma   90.00
#
_symmetry.space_group_name_H-M   'P 1'
#
loop_
_entity.id
_entity.type
_entity.pdbx_description
1 polymer ?
#
loop_
_entity_poly.entity_id
_entity_poly.type
_entity_poly.pdbx_seq_one_letter_code
_entity_poly.pdbx_strand_id
1 'polypeptide(L)'
;MKICKINFPLRVLLLCLLNSTIVRAQSSKGVPVYEITPVVSKIDFSVKASIALEGTFEKWNAALTFTSDDVSTGVLDIKIDAASVNADSHMKDDKLKSKDFFDVKQDPYITFHSTKIVQTAPHTFDVQGTFTIRGVSKPETLVFIADREAPGMGEINGTMAFDRKEFGMNSGIPFIRIADRVAVTVDFKAKRTSGPPLLFKQ
;
A
#
# COMPACT_ATOMS: atom_id res chain seq x y z
N MET A 1 -56.72 75.57 -29.20
CA MET A 1 -55.79 75.36 -30.28
C MET A 1 -54.38 75.24 -29.72
N LYS A 2 -53.91 74.05 -29.51
CA LYS A 2 -52.50 73.65 -29.41
C LYS A 2 -52.44 72.15 -29.15
N ILE A 3 -51.88 71.46 -30.10
CA ILE A 3 -51.76 69.97 -30.18
C ILE A 3 -50.61 69.57 -29.29
N CYS A 4 -50.90 68.70 -28.31
CA CYS A 4 -49.89 68.12 -27.45
C CYS A 4 -49.50 66.74 -28.04
N LYS A 5 -48.24 66.59 -28.49
CA LYS A 5 -47.66 65.37 -28.99
C LYS A 5 -47.29 64.51 -27.80
N ILE A 6 -47.85 63.32 -27.69
CA ILE A 6 -47.49 62.33 -26.73
C ILE A 6 -46.32 61.53 -27.28
N ASN A 7 -45.15 61.64 -26.64
CA ASN A 7 -44.01 60.77 -26.92
C ASN A 7 -44.10 59.47 -26.14
N PHE A 8 -44.08 58.39 -26.87
CA PHE A 8 -44.11 57.03 -26.32
C PHE A 8 -42.64 56.57 -25.98
N PRO A 9 -42.30 56.22 -24.78
CA PRO A 9 -40.95 55.72 -24.49
C PRO A 9 -40.78 54.27 -24.94
N LEU A 10 -39.75 54.08 -25.73
CA LEU A 10 -39.22 52.83 -26.21
C LEU A 10 -38.87 51.89 -25.01
N ARG A 11 -39.57 50.77 -24.89
CA ARG A 11 -39.24 49.73 -23.94
C ARG A 11 -37.93 49.06 -24.35
N VAL A 12 -36.86 49.37 -23.64
CA VAL A 12 -35.59 48.62 -23.70
C VAL A 12 -35.79 47.28 -23.03
N LEU A 13 -35.93 46.24 -23.84
CA LEU A 13 -35.97 44.86 -23.37
C LEU A 13 -34.55 44.42 -22.98
N LEU A 14 -34.21 44.49 -21.69
CA LEU A 14 -32.93 44.05 -21.15
C LEU A 14 -32.92 42.53 -21.13
N LEU A 15 -32.33 41.95 -22.17
CA LEU A 15 -32.11 40.50 -22.27
C LEU A 15 -30.96 40.12 -21.34
N CYS A 16 -31.28 39.68 -20.12
CA CYS A 16 -30.32 39.08 -19.21
C CYS A 16 -29.85 37.73 -19.77
N LEU A 17 -28.75 37.72 -20.52
CA LEU A 17 -28.02 36.50 -20.85
C LEU A 17 -27.43 35.95 -19.57
N LEU A 18 -28.10 34.94 -19.00
CA LEU A 18 -27.56 34.06 -17.96
C LEU A 18 -26.39 33.29 -18.58
N ASN A 19 -25.19 33.82 -18.47
CA ASN A 19 -23.97 33.10 -18.70
C ASN A 19 -23.84 32.02 -17.59
N SER A 20 -24.38 30.84 -17.85
CA SER A 20 -24.09 29.64 -17.04
C SER A 20 -22.62 29.29 -17.28
N THR A 21 -21.75 29.82 -16.45
CA THR A 21 -20.36 29.34 -16.37
C THR A 21 -20.41 27.90 -15.89
N ILE A 22 -20.32 26.97 -16.84
CA ILE A 22 -20.04 25.58 -16.54
C ILE A 22 -18.64 25.56 -15.91
N VAL A 23 -18.58 25.55 -14.57
CA VAL A 23 -17.34 25.24 -13.85
C VAL A 23 -17.02 23.79 -14.20
N ARG A 24 -16.27 23.59 -15.27
CA ARG A 24 -15.59 22.32 -15.50
C ARG A 24 -14.62 22.18 -14.34
N ALA A 25 -14.91 21.25 -13.43
CA ALA A 25 -13.92 20.76 -12.49
C ALA A 25 -12.71 20.33 -13.32
N GLN A 26 -11.65 21.12 -13.31
CA GLN A 26 -10.37 20.72 -13.88
C GLN A 26 -9.92 19.50 -13.07
N SER A 27 -10.01 18.33 -13.68
CA SER A 27 -9.33 17.13 -13.18
C SER A 27 -7.86 17.54 -13.01
N SER A 28 -7.40 17.58 -11.78
CA SER A 28 -6.01 17.86 -11.48
C SER A 28 -5.17 16.81 -12.22
N LYS A 29 -4.38 17.23 -13.20
CA LYS A 29 -3.42 16.38 -13.92
C LYS A 29 -2.23 16.01 -13.03
N GLY A 30 -2.49 15.56 -11.83
CA GLY A 30 -1.48 15.04 -10.93
C GLY A 30 -1.50 13.51 -10.92
N VAL A 31 -0.41 12.91 -10.53
CA VAL A 31 -0.37 11.47 -10.25
C VAL A 31 -1.03 11.18 -8.91
N PRO A 32 -1.67 9.99 -8.72
CA PRO A 32 -2.18 9.58 -7.42
C PRO A 32 -1.06 9.50 -6.38
N VAL A 33 -1.29 10.08 -5.21
CA VAL A 33 -0.38 9.98 -4.07
C VAL A 33 -1.13 9.33 -2.91
N TYR A 34 -0.60 8.22 -2.41
CA TYR A 34 -1.15 7.50 -1.28
C TYR A 34 -0.17 7.50 -0.12
N GLU A 35 -0.70 7.65 1.07
CA GLU A 35 0.01 7.50 2.33
C GLU A 35 -0.44 6.19 2.98
N ILE A 36 0.51 5.37 3.41
CA ILE A 36 0.29 4.16 4.20
C ILE A 36 0.82 4.44 5.61
N THR A 37 -0.08 4.39 6.59
CA THR A 37 0.24 4.79 7.97
C THR A 37 0.49 3.58 8.85
N PRO A 38 1.71 3.41 9.43
CA PRO A 38 2.02 2.29 10.32
C PRO A 38 1.11 2.19 11.55
N VAL A 39 0.56 3.30 12.02
CA VAL A 39 -0.27 3.35 13.25
C VAL A 39 -1.54 2.49 13.15
N VAL A 40 -2.10 2.34 11.94
CA VAL A 40 -3.35 1.59 11.70
C VAL A 40 -3.14 0.42 10.74
N SER A 41 -1.91 0.15 10.38
CA SER A 41 -1.52 -0.92 9.44
C SER A 41 -0.61 -1.91 10.15
N LYS A 42 -0.49 -3.14 9.59
CA LYS A 42 0.30 -4.22 10.20
C LYS A 42 1.10 -4.98 9.17
N ILE A 43 2.21 -5.53 9.61
CA ILE A 43 2.99 -6.54 8.89
C ILE A 43 3.26 -7.67 9.86
N ASP A 44 2.63 -8.82 9.60
CA ASP A 44 2.69 -9.99 10.46
C ASP A 44 3.34 -11.17 9.71
N PHE A 45 3.91 -12.10 10.47
CA PHE A 45 4.40 -13.37 9.93
C PHE A 45 3.95 -14.53 10.80
N SER A 46 3.83 -15.71 10.18
CA SER A 46 3.55 -16.94 10.87
C SER A 46 4.33 -18.12 10.25
N VAL A 47 4.72 -19.05 11.12
CA VAL A 47 5.41 -20.28 10.72
C VAL A 47 4.75 -21.46 11.42
N LYS A 48 4.42 -22.52 10.66
CA LYS A 48 3.96 -23.76 11.27
C LYS A 48 5.09 -24.38 12.09
N ALA A 49 4.86 -24.57 13.37
CA ALA A 49 5.82 -25.18 14.28
C ALA A 49 5.08 -26.03 15.33
N SER A 50 5.82 -26.83 16.11
CA SER A 50 5.23 -27.59 17.21
C SER A 50 4.68 -26.72 18.35
N ILE A 51 5.07 -25.44 18.38
CA ILE A 51 4.46 -24.38 19.19
C ILE A 51 4.15 -23.21 18.26
N ALA A 52 3.17 -22.38 18.59
CA ALA A 52 2.84 -21.20 17.78
C ALA A 52 4.08 -20.29 17.63
N LEU A 53 4.45 -20.01 16.38
CA LEU A 53 5.52 -19.09 16.03
C LEU A 53 4.94 -18.07 15.03
N GLU A 54 4.49 -17.00 15.60
CA GLU A 54 3.93 -15.84 14.89
C GLU A 54 4.46 -14.58 15.54
N GLY A 55 4.44 -13.48 14.80
CA GLY A 55 4.86 -12.19 15.30
C GLY A 55 4.56 -11.08 14.32
N THR A 56 4.79 -9.86 14.76
CA THR A 56 4.61 -8.63 14.01
C THR A 56 5.90 -7.83 13.99
N PHE A 57 5.98 -6.86 13.06
CA PHE A 57 7.05 -5.86 13.06
C PHE A 57 6.47 -4.50 13.45
N GLU A 58 7.02 -3.90 14.52
CA GLU A 58 6.52 -2.65 15.08
C GLU A 58 7.05 -1.39 14.36
N LYS A 59 8.20 -1.51 13.65
CA LYS A 59 8.84 -0.39 12.95
C LYS A 59 9.08 -0.74 11.49
N TRP A 60 8.33 -0.09 10.64
CA TRP A 60 8.45 -0.24 9.20
C TRP A 60 7.93 1.02 8.49
N ASN A 61 8.22 1.11 7.21
CA ASN A 61 7.70 2.14 6.31
C ASN A 61 7.27 1.46 5.01
N ALA A 62 6.19 1.93 4.42
CA ALA A 62 5.76 1.52 3.09
C ALA A 62 5.39 2.75 2.28
N ALA A 63 5.86 2.79 1.03
CA ALA A 63 5.54 3.82 0.05
C ALA A 63 4.95 3.16 -1.20
N LEU A 64 3.81 3.68 -1.65
CA LEU A 64 3.17 3.26 -2.89
C LEU A 64 3.08 4.48 -3.81
N THR A 65 3.90 4.48 -4.86
CA THR A 65 4.04 5.59 -5.80
C THR A 65 3.55 5.21 -7.18
N PHE A 66 3.04 6.17 -7.96
CA PHE A 66 2.51 5.96 -9.30
C PHE A 66 3.07 7.01 -10.25
N THR A 67 3.11 6.70 -11.54
CA THR A 67 3.45 7.68 -12.60
C THR A 67 2.22 8.10 -13.42
N SER A 68 1.08 7.43 -13.23
CA SER A 68 -0.24 7.78 -13.79
C SER A 68 -1.36 7.27 -12.88
N ASP A 69 -2.61 7.40 -13.31
CA ASP A 69 -3.78 6.80 -12.63
C ASP A 69 -3.98 5.30 -12.95
N ASP A 70 -3.16 4.74 -13.84
CA ASP A 70 -3.12 3.29 -14.07
C ASP A 70 -2.35 2.59 -12.94
N VAL A 71 -3.02 1.63 -12.27
CA VAL A 71 -2.44 0.85 -11.17
C VAL A 71 -1.17 0.09 -11.56
N SER A 72 -1.03 -0.29 -12.82
CA SER A 72 0.16 -1.01 -13.31
C SER A 72 1.44 -0.17 -13.29
N THR A 73 1.31 1.17 -13.18
CA THR A 73 2.45 2.09 -13.03
C THR A 73 2.94 2.22 -11.59
N GLY A 74 2.29 1.49 -10.68
CA GLY A 74 2.61 1.51 -9.25
C GLY A 74 3.94 0.86 -8.93
N VAL A 75 4.65 1.45 -7.97
CA VAL A 75 5.83 0.88 -7.33
C VAL A 75 5.60 0.88 -5.83
N LEU A 76 5.71 -0.31 -5.22
CA LEU A 76 5.62 -0.52 -3.80
C LEU A 76 7.01 -0.73 -3.22
N ASP A 77 7.38 0.09 -2.26
CA ASP A 77 8.58 -0.05 -1.45
C ASP A 77 8.21 -0.30 0.00
N ILE A 78 8.68 -1.40 0.57
CA ILE A 78 8.52 -1.71 1.99
C ILE A 78 9.91 -1.83 2.61
N LYS A 79 10.12 -1.17 3.74
CA LYS A 79 11.34 -1.27 4.55
C LYS A 79 10.97 -1.52 6.01
N ILE A 80 11.43 -2.63 6.55
CA ILE A 80 11.14 -3.10 7.91
C ILE A 80 12.44 -3.06 8.72
N ASP A 81 12.39 -2.49 9.92
CA ASP A 81 13.44 -2.66 10.92
C ASP A 81 13.33 -4.08 11.52
N ALA A 82 14.23 -4.98 11.14
CA ALA A 82 14.18 -6.37 11.59
C ALA A 82 14.32 -6.51 13.12
N ALA A 83 14.95 -5.55 13.79
CA ALA A 83 15.06 -5.54 15.24
C ALA A 83 13.75 -5.20 15.95
N SER A 84 12.76 -4.68 15.23
CA SER A 84 11.43 -4.37 15.78
C SER A 84 10.47 -5.57 15.84
N VAL A 85 10.97 -6.78 15.58
CA VAL A 85 10.18 -8.00 15.69
C VAL A 85 9.66 -8.17 17.12
N ASN A 86 8.36 -8.49 17.21
CA ASN A 86 7.66 -8.82 18.44
C ASN A 86 6.88 -10.13 18.24
N ALA A 87 7.25 -11.18 18.94
CA ALA A 87 6.64 -12.51 18.94
C ALA A 87 6.08 -12.87 20.32
N ASP A 88 5.64 -11.84 21.08
CA ASP A 88 5.04 -11.93 22.42
C ASP A 88 5.93 -12.64 23.45
N SER A 89 7.24 -12.68 23.22
CA SER A 89 8.20 -13.31 24.13
C SER A 89 9.62 -12.83 23.86
N HIS A 90 10.25 -12.24 24.87
CA HIS A 90 11.65 -11.79 24.77
C HIS A 90 12.60 -12.89 24.28
N MET A 91 12.40 -14.13 24.73
CA MET A 91 13.22 -15.26 24.28
C MET A 91 13.05 -15.53 22.78
N LYS A 92 11.83 -15.47 22.26
CA LYS A 92 11.56 -15.61 20.82
C LYS A 92 12.14 -14.43 20.03
N ASP A 93 11.95 -13.22 20.52
CA ASP A 93 12.46 -12.00 19.89
C ASP A 93 13.98 -12.01 19.78
N ASP A 94 14.68 -12.33 20.87
CA ASP A 94 16.15 -12.43 20.88
C ASP A 94 16.64 -13.53 19.92
N LYS A 95 15.92 -14.65 19.86
CA LYS A 95 16.26 -15.73 18.91
C LYS A 95 16.04 -15.29 17.47
N LEU A 96 14.92 -14.64 17.16
CA LEU A 96 14.64 -14.10 15.82
C LEU A 96 15.65 -13.03 15.39
N LYS A 97 16.11 -12.18 16.31
CA LYS A 97 17.12 -11.13 16.05
C LYS A 97 18.53 -11.68 15.86
N SER A 98 18.79 -12.93 16.32
CA SER A 98 20.12 -13.54 16.27
C SER A 98 20.59 -13.86 14.85
N LYS A 99 21.90 -14.18 14.73
CA LYS A 99 22.53 -14.61 13.48
C LYS A 99 21.92 -15.88 12.86
N ASP A 100 21.16 -16.64 13.64
CA ASP A 100 20.51 -17.87 13.20
C ASP A 100 19.25 -17.61 12.38
N PHE A 101 18.64 -16.40 12.55
CA PHE A 101 17.43 -15.97 11.87
C PHE A 101 17.65 -14.64 11.12
N PHE A 102 17.26 -13.50 11.66
CA PHE A 102 17.31 -12.23 10.90
C PHE A 102 18.70 -11.60 10.83
N ASP A 103 19.61 -11.96 11.76
CA ASP A 103 20.97 -11.39 11.85
C ASP A 103 20.98 -9.85 11.87
N VAL A 104 20.15 -9.26 12.73
CA VAL A 104 19.87 -7.82 12.71
C VAL A 104 21.10 -6.93 12.92
N LYS A 105 22.23 -7.50 13.40
CA LYS A 105 23.49 -6.79 13.56
C LYS A 105 24.22 -6.58 12.24
N GLN A 106 24.07 -7.50 11.29
CA GLN A 106 24.67 -7.43 9.96
C GLN A 106 23.68 -6.82 8.97
N ASP A 107 22.43 -7.29 9.00
CA ASP A 107 21.38 -6.94 8.07
C ASP A 107 20.17 -6.38 8.82
N PRO A 108 20.19 -5.09 9.20
CA PRO A 108 19.18 -4.49 10.06
C PRO A 108 17.81 -4.34 9.39
N TYR A 109 17.72 -4.48 8.07
CA TYR A 109 16.49 -4.24 7.34
C TYR A 109 16.04 -5.45 6.54
N ILE A 110 14.71 -5.67 6.55
CA ILE A 110 14.00 -6.51 5.59
C ILE A 110 13.35 -5.57 4.59
N THR A 111 13.47 -5.84 3.28
CA THR A 111 12.91 -4.95 2.24
C THR A 111 12.14 -5.73 1.19
N PHE A 112 11.13 -5.06 0.62
CA PHE A 112 10.47 -5.50 -0.59
C PHE A 112 10.38 -4.31 -1.54
N HIS A 113 10.88 -4.49 -2.77
CA HIS A 113 10.78 -3.52 -3.85
C HIS A 113 10.07 -4.13 -5.04
N SER A 114 8.88 -3.61 -5.38
CA SER A 114 8.13 -4.14 -6.52
C SER A 114 8.71 -3.68 -7.84
N THR A 115 8.69 -4.59 -8.81
CA THR A 115 9.10 -4.32 -10.20
C THR A 115 7.92 -4.30 -11.15
N LYS A 116 6.78 -4.90 -10.74
CA LYS A 116 5.59 -4.99 -11.57
C LYS A 116 4.34 -5.20 -10.71
N ILE A 117 3.26 -4.49 -11.05
CA ILE A 117 1.92 -4.73 -10.49
C ILE A 117 1.01 -5.19 -11.63
N VAL A 118 0.35 -6.33 -11.45
CA VAL A 118 -0.58 -6.93 -12.42
C VAL A 118 -1.92 -7.13 -11.75
N GLN A 119 -2.98 -6.54 -12.29
CA GLN A 119 -4.34 -6.88 -11.85
C GLN A 119 -4.74 -8.23 -12.43
N THR A 120 -5.03 -9.21 -11.57
CA THR A 120 -5.36 -10.58 -11.93
C THR A 120 -6.86 -10.87 -11.83
N ALA A 121 -7.58 -10.15 -10.96
CA ALA A 121 -9.03 -10.20 -10.83
C ALA A 121 -9.55 -8.83 -10.34
N PRO A 122 -10.89 -8.59 -10.35
CA PRO A 122 -11.44 -7.43 -9.65
C PRO A 122 -10.86 -7.35 -8.22
N HIS A 123 -10.28 -6.19 -7.89
CA HIS A 123 -9.66 -5.95 -6.58
C HIS A 123 -8.45 -6.82 -6.21
N THR A 124 -7.97 -7.71 -7.09
CA THR A 124 -6.82 -8.59 -6.82
C THR A 124 -5.63 -8.23 -7.71
N PHE A 125 -4.45 -8.12 -7.10
CA PHE A 125 -3.22 -7.68 -7.76
C PHE A 125 -2.05 -8.55 -7.35
N ASP A 126 -1.28 -9.02 -8.34
CA ASP A 126 0.02 -9.63 -8.13
C ASP A 126 1.09 -8.54 -8.16
N VAL A 127 1.73 -8.31 -7.03
CA VAL A 127 2.83 -7.37 -6.87
C VAL A 127 4.12 -8.17 -6.88
N GLN A 128 4.73 -8.27 -8.05
CA GLN A 128 6.00 -8.96 -8.27
C GLN A 128 7.15 -8.04 -7.90
N GLY A 129 8.15 -8.57 -7.19
CA GLY A 129 9.25 -7.74 -6.72
C GLY A 129 10.43 -8.53 -6.20
N THR A 130 11.38 -7.81 -5.63
CA THR A 130 12.55 -8.35 -4.96
C THR A 130 12.36 -8.26 -3.45
N PHE A 131 12.31 -9.40 -2.79
CA PHE A 131 12.29 -9.51 -1.35
C PHE A 131 13.71 -9.78 -0.85
N THR A 132 14.14 -9.00 0.14
CA THR A 132 15.48 -9.11 0.71
C THR A 132 15.37 -9.28 2.23
N ILE A 133 16.02 -10.33 2.73
CA ILE A 133 16.17 -10.60 4.15
C ILE A 133 17.55 -11.21 4.39
N ARG A 134 18.27 -10.78 5.44
CA ARG A 134 19.65 -11.19 5.73
C ARG A 134 20.63 -10.95 4.56
N GLY A 135 20.50 -9.85 3.85
CA GLY A 135 21.31 -9.56 2.68
C GLY A 135 21.06 -10.45 1.46
N VAL A 136 20.18 -11.46 1.56
CA VAL A 136 19.80 -12.34 0.45
C VAL A 136 18.56 -11.81 -0.23
N SER A 137 18.64 -11.60 -1.55
CA SER A 137 17.53 -11.10 -2.37
C SER A 137 16.98 -12.20 -3.26
N LYS A 138 15.64 -12.32 -3.30
CA LYS A 138 14.92 -13.28 -4.14
C LYS A 138 13.72 -12.61 -4.81
N PRO A 139 13.34 -13.06 -6.03
CA PRO A 139 12.07 -12.66 -6.62
C PRO A 139 10.92 -13.31 -5.83
N GLU A 140 9.96 -12.48 -5.41
CA GLU A 140 8.77 -12.94 -4.71
C GLU A 140 7.54 -12.19 -5.22
N THR A 141 6.35 -12.75 -4.98
CA THR A 141 5.08 -12.14 -5.33
C THR A 141 4.23 -11.95 -4.07
N LEU A 142 3.86 -10.70 -3.84
CA LEU A 142 2.91 -10.32 -2.80
C LEU A 142 1.53 -10.16 -3.46
N VAL A 143 0.56 -10.99 -3.09
CA VAL A 143 -0.80 -10.93 -3.63
C VAL A 143 -1.61 -9.97 -2.79
N PHE A 144 -2.11 -8.90 -3.40
CA PHE A 144 -2.95 -7.89 -2.77
C PHE A 144 -4.41 -8.05 -3.12
N ILE A 145 -5.27 -7.86 -2.14
CA ILE A 145 -6.70 -7.59 -2.30
C ILE A 145 -6.92 -6.16 -1.81
N ALA A 146 -7.39 -5.29 -2.71
CA ALA A 146 -7.60 -3.88 -2.40
C ALA A 146 -9.09 -3.54 -2.43
N ASP A 147 -9.63 -3.19 -1.27
CA ASP A 147 -11.02 -2.78 -1.10
C ASP A 147 -11.12 -1.28 -0.81
N ARG A 148 -12.20 -0.67 -1.32
CA ARG A 148 -12.51 0.73 -1.04
C ARG A 148 -13.35 0.81 0.24
N GLU A 149 -12.81 1.44 1.28
CA GLU A 149 -13.59 1.73 2.51
C GLU A 149 -14.45 2.99 2.36
N ALA A 150 -13.85 4.08 1.78
CA ALA A 150 -14.51 5.37 1.60
C ALA A 150 -13.85 6.15 0.46
N PRO A 151 -14.42 7.27 -0.02
CA PRO A 151 -13.77 8.10 -1.03
C PRO A 151 -12.35 8.51 -0.61
N GLY A 152 -11.34 8.03 -1.35
CA GLY A 152 -9.92 8.31 -1.08
C GLY A 152 -9.28 7.49 0.04
N MET A 153 -10.00 6.53 0.63
CA MET A 153 -9.46 5.56 1.58
C MET A 153 -9.62 4.15 1.03
N GLY A 154 -8.63 3.30 1.26
CA GLY A 154 -8.64 1.91 0.85
C GLY A 154 -7.94 1.03 1.87
N GLU A 155 -8.41 -0.20 1.96
CA GLU A 155 -7.79 -1.28 2.69
C GLU A 155 -7.09 -2.19 1.70
N ILE A 156 -5.86 -2.56 1.99
CA ILE A 156 -5.04 -3.45 1.16
C ILE A 156 -4.59 -4.61 2.05
N ASN A 157 -5.17 -5.77 1.81
CA ASN A 157 -4.78 -7.01 2.47
C ASN A 157 -3.83 -7.77 1.56
N GLY A 158 -2.61 -8.02 2.01
CA GLY A 158 -1.58 -8.68 1.23
C GLY A 158 -1.10 -9.99 1.87
N THR A 159 -0.78 -10.95 1.01
CA THR A 159 -0.21 -12.23 1.45
C THR A 159 0.94 -12.66 0.57
N MET A 160 2.00 -13.18 1.18
CA MET A 160 3.08 -13.88 0.49
C MET A 160 3.58 -15.04 1.36
N ALA A 161 4.37 -15.93 0.78
CA ALA A 161 5.06 -16.95 1.54
C ALA A 161 6.37 -17.33 0.88
N PHE A 162 7.41 -17.51 1.69
CA PHE A 162 8.75 -17.85 1.23
C PHE A 162 9.33 -19.03 2.04
N ASP A 163 10.36 -19.66 1.50
CA ASP A 163 11.15 -20.66 2.23
C ASP A 163 12.28 -19.93 2.99
N ARG A 164 12.27 -20.00 4.32
CA ARG A 164 13.28 -19.38 5.18
C ARG A 164 14.71 -19.85 4.90
N LYS A 165 14.86 -21.11 4.45
CA LYS A 165 16.18 -21.68 4.16
C LYS A 165 16.83 -21.07 2.93
N GLU A 166 16.04 -20.61 1.97
CA GLU A 166 16.56 -19.90 0.81
C GLU A 166 17.19 -18.54 1.17
N PHE A 167 16.87 -18.00 2.35
CA PHE A 167 17.45 -16.80 2.91
C PHE A 167 18.49 -17.09 4.00
N GLY A 168 19.01 -18.34 4.06
CA GLY A 168 20.06 -18.73 5.01
C GLY A 168 19.60 -18.92 6.44
N MET A 169 18.29 -18.93 6.73
CA MET A 169 17.74 -19.22 8.06
C MET A 169 17.63 -20.75 8.28
N ASN A 170 18.78 -21.43 8.29
CA ASN A 170 18.87 -22.89 8.35
C ASN A 170 18.81 -23.45 9.76
N SER A 171 18.97 -22.62 10.79
CA SER A 171 18.98 -23.05 12.18
C SER A 171 17.58 -23.43 12.66
N GLY A 172 17.55 -24.35 13.62
CA GLY A 172 16.37 -24.74 14.35
C GLY A 172 16.33 -24.10 15.75
N ILE A 173 15.26 -24.39 16.46
CA ILE A 173 15.14 -24.18 17.92
C ILE A 173 15.16 -25.56 18.54
N PRO A 174 16.01 -25.84 19.54
CA PRO A 174 16.05 -27.13 20.19
C PRO A 174 14.65 -27.59 20.63
N PHE A 175 14.33 -28.84 20.34
CA PHE A 175 13.04 -29.49 20.67
C PHE A 175 11.81 -28.93 19.95
N ILE A 176 11.96 -27.93 19.06
CA ILE A 176 10.87 -27.33 18.28
C ILE A 176 11.06 -27.65 16.81
N ARG A 177 10.06 -28.29 16.21
CA ARG A 177 10.03 -28.48 14.76
C ARG A 177 9.44 -27.22 14.14
N ILE A 178 10.20 -26.57 13.27
CA ILE A 178 9.82 -25.35 12.56
C ILE A 178 9.73 -25.69 11.07
N ALA A 179 8.61 -25.37 10.44
CA ALA A 179 8.46 -25.51 8.98
C ALA A 179 9.39 -24.54 8.26
N ASP A 180 9.75 -24.87 7.03
CA ASP A 180 10.59 -24.00 6.21
C ASP A 180 9.80 -22.86 5.58
N ARG A 181 8.50 -23.08 5.32
CA ARG A 181 7.59 -22.08 4.77
C ARG A 181 7.14 -21.07 5.83
N VAL A 182 7.44 -19.81 5.58
CA VAL A 182 6.98 -18.64 6.34
C VAL A 182 5.85 -17.97 5.56
N ALA A 183 4.72 -17.75 6.20
CA ALA A 183 3.65 -16.93 5.66
C ALA A 183 3.79 -15.51 6.19
N VAL A 184 3.59 -14.52 5.31
CA VAL A 184 3.57 -13.10 5.64
C VAL A 184 2.22 -12.53 5.25
N THR A 185 1.65 -11.73 6.13
CA THR A 185 0.44 -10.97 5.87
C THR A 185 0.71 -9.50 6.11
N VAL A 186 0.13 -8.65 5.27
CA VAL A 186 0.14 -7.20 5.45
C VAL A 186 -1.30 -6.70 5.43
N ASP A 187 -1.62 -5.80 6.33
CA ASP A 187 -2.88 -5.07 6.39
C ASP A 187 -2.53 -3.59 6.35
N PHE A 188 -2.71 -2.98 5.19
CA PHE A 188 -2.39 -1.59 4.95
C PHE A 188 -3.65 -0.75 4.82
N LYS A 189 -3.71 0.33 5.57
CA LYS A 189 -4.68 1.41 5.40
C LYS A 189 -4.03 2.51 4.57
N ALA A 190 -4.51 2.65 3.34
CA ALA A 190 -4.02 3.61 2.38
C ALA A 190 -4.97 4.80 2.29
N LYS A 191 -4.44 6.02 2.39
CA LYS A 191 -5.18 7.26 2.22
C LYS A 191 -4.63 8.03 1.03
N ARG A 192 -5.49 8.35 0.07
CA ARG A 192 -5.12 9.22 -1.04
C ARG A 192 -5.03 10.66 -0.55
N THR A 193 -3.85 11.25 -0.66
CA THR A 193 -3.57 12.62 -0.22
C THR A 193 -3.66 13.63 -1.35
N SER A 194 -3.43 13.20 -2.61
CA SER A 194 -3.58 14.05 -3.79
C SER A 194 -3.74 13.24 -5.08
N GLY A 195 -4.02 13.92 -6.18
CA GLY A 195 -4.18 13.33 -7.51
C GLY A 195 -5.54 12.65 -7.76
N PRO A 196 -5.78 12.11 -8.96
CA PRO A 196 -7.00 11.39 -9.32
C PRO A 196 -7.09 10.04 -8.58
N PRO A 197 -8.28 9.40 -8.54
CA PRO A 197 -8.37 8.01 -8.09
C PRO A 197 -7.67 7.08 -9.08
N LEU A 198 -7.14 5.96 -8.57
CA LEU A 198 -6.62 4.90 -9.42
C LEU A 198 -7.73 4.25 -10.23
N LEU A 199 -7.40 3.86 -11.46
CA LEU A 199 -8.29 3.13 -12.36
C LEU A 199 -8.03 1.63 -12.22
N PHE A 200 -9.10 0.89 -11.90
CA PHE A 200 -9.09 -0.58 -11.84
C PHE A 200 -9.98 -1.15 -12.93
N LYS A 201 -9.61 -2.29 -13.46
CA LYS A 201 -10.50 -3.09 -14.29
C LYS A 201 -11.61 -3.68 -13.40
N GLN A 202 -12.83 -3.50 -13.82
CA GLN A 202 -14.05 -4.04 -13.18
C GLN A 202 -14.31 -5.47 -13.62
#